data_f2cea927f3943690c25817e53e48489f
#
_entry.id   f2cea927f3943690c25817e53e48489f
#
_cell.length_a   1.000
_cell.length_b   1.000
_cell.length_c   1.000
_cell.angle_alpha   90.00
_cell.angle_beta   90.00
_cell.angle_gamma   90.00
#
_symmetry.space_group_name_H-M   'P 1'
#
loop_
_entity.id
_entity.type
_entity.pdbx_description
1 polymer ?
#
loop_
_entity_poly.entity_id
_entity_poly.type
_entity_poly.pdbx_seq_one_letter_code
_entity_poly.pdbx_strand_id
1 'polypeptide(L)'
;MQNSSAAARASAPANDVVVDVRDVRFHIGGRAIFSDLSVQVRRGRITAIMGPSGTGKSTLLRLITGQAQVDAGKITVWGNDISTLSSRQIYALRQRMGMLFQNGALLTDIDVFENVAFPLREHTRLPESLIRTLVLTKLHAVGLRGAAELMPAELSGGMARRVALARAIVMDPELLIYDEPFVGLDPISLGVILKLIREMNEGLGLTSIVVSHDVHELATIAHDSYLISGGQVVASGTPKELAASGSDVVKQFMTGSDDGPVPFHYPAPDYRAQLIGDSRKGKAE
;
A
#
# COMPACT_ATOMS: atom_id res chain seq x y z
N MET A 1 23.83 17.96 -24.53
CA MET A 1 23.41 19.01 -23.55
C MET A 1 22.25 18.43 -22.77
N GLN A 2 22.58 17.96 -21.58
CA GLN A 2 21.66 17.33 -20.64
C GLN A 2 20.84 18.44 -19.98
N ASN A 3 19.52 18.42 -20.10
CA ASN A 3 18.64 19.21 -19.26
C ASN A 3 17.95 18.29 -18.24
N SER A 4 18.62 18.15 -17.09
CA SER A 4 18.07 17.62 -15.86
C SER A 4 17.10 18.66 -15.29
N SER A 5 15.81 18.54 -15.58
CA SER A 5 14.75 19.27 -14.88
C SER A 5 14.18 18.40 -13.76
N ALA A 6 14.97 18.20 -12.72
CA ALA A 6 14.44 17.80 -11.42
C ALA A 6 13.77 19.05 -10.82
N ALA A 7 12.47 19.20 -11.06
CA ALA A 7 11.67 20.21 -10.38
C ALA A 7 11.65 19.87 -8.88
N ALA A 8 12.46 20.59 -8.10
CA ALA A 8 12.45 20.55 -6.66
C ALA A 8 11.04 20.94 -6.18
N ARG A 9 10.23 19.96 -5.76
CA ARG A 9 8.98 20.24 -5.07
C ARG A 9 9.30 20.91 -3.75
N ALA A 10 8.71 22.09 -3.53
CA ALA A 10 8.75 22.76 -2.23
C ALA A 10 8.30 21.77 -1.15
N SER A 11 9.16 21.48 -0.19
CA SER A 11 8.85 20.62 0.96
C SER A 11 7.68 21.25 1.71
N ALA A 12 6.59 20.48 1.89
CA ALA A 12 5.50 20.88 2.76
C ALA A 12 6.05 21.17 4.16
N PRO A 13 5.41 22.08 4.94
CA PRO A 13 5.84 22.36 6.29
C PRO A 13 5.91 21.03 7.08
N ALA A 14 6.94 20.85 7.89
CA ALA A 14 7.27 19.59 8.58
C ALA A 14 6.11 19.01 9.43
N ASN A 15 5.13 19.83 9.80
CA ASN A 15 3.93 19.43 10.56
C ASN A 15 2.84 18.75 9.71
N ASP A 16 2.94 18.78 8.38
CA ASP A 16 1.92 18.22 7.48
C ASP A 16 2.26 16.80 6.95
N VAL A 17 3.49 16.35 7.14
CA VAL A 17 3.96 15.04 6.69
C VAL A 17 3.81 14.02 7.81
N VAL A 18 2.98 12.99 7.57
CA VAL A 18 2.74 11.88 8.50
C VAL A 18 3.79 10.79 8.34
N VAL A 19 4.13 10.43 7.11
CA VAL A 19 5.19 9.46 6.80
C VAL A 19 6.18 10.11 5.84
N ASP A 20 7.46 10.06 6.18
CA ASP A 20 8.54 10.59 5.37
C ASP A 20 9.62 9.51 5.20
N VAL A 21 9.70 8.98 3.99
CA VAL A 21 10.68 7.99 3.54
C VAL A 21 11.73 8.73 2.74
N ARG A 22 13.02 8.67 3.14
CA ARG A 22 14.12 9.39 2.50
C ARG A 22 15.27 8.47 2.17
N ASP A 23 15.62 8.43 0.90
CA ASP A 23 16.82 7.79 0.33
C ASP A 23 16.99 6.34 0.82
N VAL A 24 15.85 5.63 0.93
CA VAL A 24 15.82 4.29 1.51
C VAL A 24 16.43 3.27 0.57
N ARG A 25 17.38 2.48 1.11
CA ARG A 25 17.94 1.27 0.50
C ARG A 25 17.53 0.07 1.32
N PHE A 26 17.15 -0.99 0.65
CA PHE A 26 16.73 -2.22 1.31
C PHE A 26 16.95 -3.44 0.42
N HIS A 27 17.52 -4.51 1.01
CA HIS A 27 17.79 -5.78 0.35
C HIS A 27 17.07 -6.93 1.04
N ILE A 28 16.72 -7.94 0.27
CA ILE A 28 16.22 -9.23 0.76
C ILE A 28 17.04 -10.33 0.08
N GLY A 29 17.74 -11.16 0.87
CA GLY A 29 18.52 -12.27 0.34
C GLY A 29 19.58 -11.84 -0.69
N GLY A 30 20.20 -10.67 -0.50
CA GLY A 30 21.20 -10.10 -1.43
C GLY A 30 20.62 -9.39 -2.65
N ARG A 31 19.30 -9.46 -2.89
CA ARG A 31 18.62 -8.72 -3.97
C ARG A 31 18.21 -7.34 -3.49
N ALA A 32 18.61 -6.30 -4.22
CA ALA A 32 18.14 -4.95 -3.97
C ALA A 32 16.63 -4.86 -4.28
N ILE A 33 15.84 -4.43 -3.29
CA ILE A 33 14.42 -4.13 -3.42
C ILE A 33 14.26 -2.63 -3.63
N PHE A 34 14.96 -1.81 -2.83
CA PHE A 34 15.00 -0.35 -2.98
C PHE A 34 16.45 0.10 -3.08
N SER A 35 16.71 1.03 -4.01
CA SER A 35 18.05 1.56 -4.28
C SER A 35 18.21 3.01 -3.80
N ASP A 36 17.12 3.78 -3.78
CA ASP A 36 17.09 5.20 -3.37
C ASP A 36 15.64 5.69 -3.36
N LEU A 37 14.83 5.09 -2.48
CA LEU A 37 13.39 5.32 -2.47
C LEU A 37 13.03 6.49 -1.56
N SER A 38 12.32 7.51 -2.09
CA SER A 38 11.81 8.63 -1.31
C SER A 38 10.33 8.86 -1.57
N VAL A 39 9.50 8.84 -0.51
CA VAL A 39 8.04 8.99 -0.54
C VAL A 39 7.58 9.81 0.64
N GLN A 40 6.63 10.72 0.43
CA GLN A 40 6.00 11.51 1.50
C GLN A 40 4.49 11.28 1.52
N VAL A 41 3.95 11.06 2.72
CA VAL A 41 2.51 10.94 2.95
C VAL A 41 2.05 12.13 3.79
N ARG A 42 1.15 12.91 3.23
CA ARG A 42 0.64 14.13 3.86
C ARG A 42 -0.64 13.84 4.66
N ARG A 43 -0.79 14.56 5.76
CA ARG A 43 -1.95 14.46 6.65
C ARG A 43 -3.25 14.71 5.90
N GLY A 44 -4.28 13.89 6.20
CA GLY A 44 -5.62 14.05 5.65
C GLY A 44 -5.73 13.79 4.14
N ARG A 45 -4.70 13.20 3.52
CA ARG A 45 -4.69 12.92 2.09
C ARG A 45 -4.64 11.42 1.81
N ILE A 46 -5.12 11.04 0.65
CA ILE A 46 -4.96 9.69 0.10
C ILE A 46 -3.72 9.70 -0.78
N THR A 47 -2.68 8.96 -0.36
CA THR A 47 -1.45 8.76 -1.14
C THR A 47 -1.49 7.39 -1.79
N ALA A 48 -1.47 7.35 -3.12
CA ALA A 48 -1.38 6.14 -3.90
C ALA A 48 0.09 5.73 -4.13
N ILE A 49 0.40 4.48 -3.88
CA ILE A 49 1.70 3.86 -4.20
C ILE A 49 1.45 2.78 -5.25
N MET A 50 1.88 3.05 -6.47
CA MET A 50 1.63 2.24 -7.65
C MET A 50 2.91 1.60 -8.17
N GLY A 51 2.77 0.59 -8.99
CA GLY A 51 3.89 -0.07 -9.68
C GLY A 51 3.59 -1.51 -10.02
N PRO A 52 4.37 -2.12 -10.91
CA PRO A 52 4.23 -3.54 -11.27
C PRO A 52 4.30 -4.47 -10.06
N SER A 53 3.79 -5.69 -10.21
CA SER A 53 3.92 -6.72 -9.17
C SER A 53 5.39 -7.02 -8.88
N GLY A 54 5.73 -7.25 -7.60
CA GLY A 54 7.10 -7.55 -7.19
C GLY A 54 8.05 -6.35 -7.07
N THR A 55 7.60 -5.11 -7.24
CA THR A 55 8.42 -3.90 -7.07
C THR A 55 8.65 -3.49 -5.61
N GLY A 56 8.14 -4.27 -4.64
CA GLY A 56 8.41 -4.01 -3.23
C GLY A 56 7.33 -3.17 -2.51
N LYS A 57 6.17 -2.90 -3.12
CA LYS A 57 5.11 -2.07 -2.51
C LYS A 57 4.72 -2.54 -1.10
N SER A 58 4.38 -3.81 -0.91
CA SER A 58 4.08 -4.37 0.42
C SER A 58 5.31 -4.39 1.34
N THR A 59 6.52 -4.49 0.78
CA THR A 59 7.77 -4.34 1.53
C THR A 59 7.90 -2.92 2.10
N LEU A 60 7.55 -1.89 1.32
CA LEU A 60 7.54 -0.52 1.81
C LEU A 60 6.56 -0.35 2.99
N LEU A 61 5.37 -0.96 2.91
CA LEU A 61 4.43 -0.95 4.03
C LEU A 61 5.00 -1.62 5.30
N ARG A 62 5.74 -2.72 5.13
CA ARG A 62 6.43 -3.39 6.26
C ARG A 62 7.52 -2.52 6.86
N LEU A 63 8.25 -1.76 6.05
CA LEU A 63 9.24 -0.79 6.54
C LEU A 63 8.56 0.36 7.27
N ILE A 64 7.50 0.97 6.72
CA ILE A 64 6.74 2.06 7.35
C ILE A 64 6.13 1.64 8.70
N THR A 65 5.67 0.40 8.79
CA THR A 65 5.10 -0.14 10.04
C THR A 65 6.17 -0.68 11.02
N GLY A 66 7.45 -0.56 10.70
CA GLY A 66 8.56 -1.02 11.55
C GLY A 66 8.64 -2.55 11.71
N GLN A 67 8.11 -3.33 10.73
CA GLN A 67 8.24 -4.80 10.70
C GLN A 67 9.58 -5.25 10.13
N ALA A 68 10.29 -4.35 9.42
CA ALA A 68 11.64 -4.55 8.94
C ALA A 68 12.42 -3.24 9.10
N GLN A 69 13.75 -3.33 9.13
CA GLN A 69 14.65 -2.18 9.21
C GLN A 69 15.28 -1.92 7.84
N VAL A 70 15.52 -0.66 7.52
CA VAL A 70 16.21 -0.25 6.31
C VAL A 70 17.71 -0.50 6.41
N ASP A 71 18.39 -0.77 5.29
CA ASP A 71 19.85 -0.91 5.26
C ASP A 71 20.54 0.47 5.26
N ALA A 72 19.88 1.46 4.62
CA ALA A 72 20.32 2.86 4.61
C ALA A 72 19.12 3.78 4.34
N GLY A 73 19.30 5.06 4.57
CA GLY A 73 18.24 6.06 4.49
C GLY A 73 17.47 6.17 5.80
N LYS A 74 16.30 6.78 5.75
CA LYS A 74 15.53 7.09 6.96
C LYS A 74 14.03 7.01 6.70
N ILE A 75 13.29 6.45 7.66
CA ILE A 75 11.82 6.51 7.67
C ILE A 75 11.37 7.15 8.97
N THR A 76 10.61 8.23 8.87
CA THR A 76 9.95 8.83 10.01
C THR A 76 8.43 8.72 9.89
N VAL A 77 7.78 8.44 11.01
CA VAL A 77 6.32 8.44 11.12
C VAL A 77 5.92 9.34 12.28
N TRP A 78 5.07 10.31 12.00
CA TRP A 78 4.76 11.42 12.93
C TRP A 78 6.02 12.06 13.53
N GLY A 79 7.07 12.23 12.70
CA GLY A 79 8.36 12.79 13.12
C GLY A 79 9.28 11.85 13.90
N ASN A 80 8.82 10.65 14.26
CA ASN A 80 9.63 9.66 14.97
C ASN A 80 10.41 8.80 13.96
N ASP A 81 11.71 8.69 14.10
CA ASP A 81 12.56 7.80 13.32
C ASP A 81 12.34 6.36 13.75
N ILE A 82 11.77 5.53 12.85
CA ILE A 82 11.42 4.14 13.16
C ILE A 82 12.64 3.32 13.57
N SER A 83 13.81 3.59 13.01
CA SER A 83 15.04 2.83 13.28
C SER A 83 15.54 2.99 14.72
N THR A 84 15.15 4.08 15.38
CA THR A 84 15.60 4.42 16.76
C THR A 84 14.60 4.00 17.84
N LEU A 85 13.39 3.55 17.42
CA LEU A 85 12.33 3.21 18.37
C LEU A 85 12.54 1.84 19.00
N SER A 86 12.31 1.76 20.30
CA SER A 86 12.18 0.49 21.01
C SER A 86 10.93 -0.28 20.56
N SER A 87 10.91 -1.60 20.78
CA SER A 87 9.74 -2.44 20.45
C SER A 87 8.44 -1.91 21.08
N ARG A 88 8.49 -1.40 22.31
CA ARG A 88 7.33 -0.79 23.00
C ARG A 88 6.84 0.47 22.29
N GLN A 89 7.75 1.32 21.80
CA GLN A 89 7.40 2.54 21.06
C GLN A 89 6.85 2.22 19.67
N ILE A 90 7.41 1.22 18.97
CA ILE A 90 6.87 0.72 17.71
C ILE A 90 5.44 0.17 17.91
N TYR A 91 5.22 -0.57 19.00
CA TYR A 91 3.89 -1.09 19.33
C TYR A 91 2.87 0.04 19.54
N ALA A 92 3.22 1.06 20.33
CA ALA A 92 2.38 2.24 20.54
C ALA A 92 2.12 3.03 19.24
N LEU A 93 3.12 3.10 18.36
CA LEU A 93 2.98 3.73 17.06
C LEU A 93 1.99 2.97 16.16
N ARG A 94 2.06 1.63 16.15
CA ARG A 94 1.13 0.78 15.37
C ARG A 94 -0.31 0.85 15.85
N GLN A 95 -0.57 1.13 17.13
CA GLN A 95 -1.93 1.33 17.63
C GLN A 95 -2.64 2.54 17.02
N ARG A 96 -1.89 3.50 16.47
CA ARG A 96 -2.41 4.64 15.73
C ARG A 96 -2.57 4.37 14.23
N MET A 97 -2.23 3.17 13.78
CA MET A 97 -2.35 2.72 12.38
C MET A 97 -3.41 1.65 12.25
N GLY A 98 -4.26 1.77 11.24
CA GLY A 98 -5.10 0.67 10.76
C GLY A 98 -4.49 0.05 9.51
N MET A 99 -4.68 -1.25 9.32
CA MET A 99 -4.20 -1.92 8.11
C MET A 99 -5.24 -2.87 7.54
N LEU A 100 -5.56 -2.69 6.27
CA LEU A 100 -6.35 -3.61 5.47
C LEU A 100 -5.40 -4.42 4.58
N PHE A 101 -5.28 -5.71 4.87
CA PHE A 101 -4.45 -6.65 4.12
C PHE A 101 -5.15 -7.13 2.84
N GLN A 102 -4.38 -7.54 1.85
CA GLN A 102 -4.84 -7.99 0.54
C GLN A 102 -5.94 -9.08 0.60
N ASN A 103 -5.85 -10.03 1.51
CA ASN A 103 -6.84 -11.11 1.70
C ASN A 103 -7.80 -10.85 2.88
N GLY A 104 -7.84 -9.61 3.40
CA GLY A 104 -8.62 -9.25 4.57
C GLY A 104 -8.07 -9.80 5.89
N ALA A 105 -7.39 -10.93 5.90
CA ALA A 105 -6.79 -11.58 7.07
C ALA A 105 -7.76 -11.69 8.26
N LEU A 106 -9.01 -12.08 8.01
CA LEU A 106 -9.98 -12.35 9.06
C LEU A 106 -9.59 -13.62 9.83
N LEU A 107 -9.83 -13.60 11.11
CA LEU A 107 -9.71 -14.78 11.97
C LEU A 107 -10.89 -15.71 11.66
N THR A 108 -10.60 -16.92 11.19
CA THR A 108 -11.60 -17.84 10.62
C THR A 108 -12.46 -18.53 11.64
N ASP A 109 -11.99 -18.60 12.91
CA ASP A 109 -12.58 -19.36 13.99
C ASP A 109 -13.54 -18.54 14.87
N ILE A 110 -13.71 -17.25 14.53
CA ILE A 110 -14.59 -16.32 15.22
C ILE A 110 -15.47 -15.56 14.23
N ASP A 111 -16.64 -15.12 14.68
CA ASP A 111 -17.60 -14.41 13.84
C ASP A 111 -17.13 -13.00 13.45
N VAL A 112 -17.95 -12.30 12.68
CA VAL A 112 -17.70 -10.93 12.21
C VAL A 112 -17.60 -9.96 13.37
N PHE A 113 -18.48 -10.06 14.36
CA PHE A 113 -18.47 -9.18 15.53
C PHE A 113 -17.15 -9.32 16.28
N GLU A 114 -16.74 -10.54 16.58
CA GLU A 114 -15.50 -10.86 17.29
C GLU A 114 -14.25 -10.42 16.51
N ASN A 115 -14.23 -10.60 15.19
CA ASN A 115 -13.16 -10.09 14.34
C ASN A 115 -12.97 -8.57 14.50
N VAL A 116 -14.05 -7.80 14.54
CA VAL A 116 -13.98 -6.34 14.69
C VAL A 116 -13.74 -5.94 16.16
N ALA A 117 -14.25 -6.69 17.13
CA ALA A 117 -14.04 -6.44 18.56
C ALA A 117 -12.60 -6.73 19.02
N PHE A 118 -11.93 -7.66 18.34
CA PHE A 118 -10.62 -8.17 18.73
C PHE A 118 -9.59 -7.08 19.06
N PRO A 119 -9.35 -6.04 18.22
CA PRO A 119 -8.40 -4.98 18.54
C PRO A 119 -8.80 -4.18 19.79
N LEU A 120 -10.09 -3.95 20.01
CA LEU A 120 -10.58 -3.22 21.18
C LEU A 120 -10.30 -3.99 22.47
N ARG A 121 -10.56 -5.30 22.50
CA ARG A 121 -10.29 -6.14 23.67
C ARG A 121 -8.81 -6.28 23.96
N GLU A 122 -7.99 -6.42 22.91
CA GLU A 122 -6.55 -6.61 23.05
C GLU A 122 -5.84 -5.32 23.53
N HIS A 123 -6.30 -4.14 23.08
CA HIS A 123 -5.57 -2.90 23.28
C HIS A 123 -6.24 -1.90 24.21
N THR A 124 -7.46 -2.19 24.71
CA THR A 124 -8.19 -1.30 25.60
C THR A 124 -8.73 -2.05 26.83
N ARG A 125 -9.25 -1.27 27.79
CA ARG A 125 -9.99 -1.80 28.96
C ARG A 125 -11.44 -1.32 28.96
N LEU A 126 -12.02 -1.19 27.78
CA LEU A 126 -13.40 -0.73 27.61
C LEU A 126 -14.39 -1.80 28.11
N PRO A 127 -15.51 -1.41 28.74
CA PRO A 127 -16.55 -2.36 29.09
C PRO A 127 -17.22 -2.94 27.83
N GLU A 128 -17.68 -4.20 27.91
CA GLU A 128 -18.28 -4.92 26.77
C GLU A 128 -19.46 -4.17 26.11
N SER A 129 -20.25 -3.44 26.88
CA SER A 129 -21.35 -2.63 26.35
C SER A 129 -20.85 -1.54 25.40
N LEU A 130 -19.71 -0.93 25.70
CA LEU A 130 -19.10 0.09 24.83
C LEU A 130 -18.41 -0.56 23.62
N ILE A 131 -17.70 -1.68 23.80
CA ILE A 131 -17.13 -2.47 22.71
C ILE A 131 -18.23 -2.84 21.71
N ARG A 132 -19.37 -3.37 22.19
CA ARG A 132 -20.52 -3.71 21.35
C ARG A 132 -20.99 -2.51 20.54
N THR A 133 -21.13 -1.35 21.16
CA THR A 133 -21.58 -0.13 20.49
C THR A 133 -20.61 0.30 19.39
N LEU A 134 -19.30 0.32 19.69
CA LEU A 134 -18.25 0.69 18.73
C LEU A 134 -18.22 -0.27 17.54
N VAL A 135 -18.23 -1.57 17.81
CA VAL A 135 -18.23 -2.62 16.76
C VAL A 135 -19.42 -2.46 15.82
N LEU A 136 -20.64 -2.37 16.38
CA LEU A 136 -21.84 -2.23 15.57
C LEU A 136 -21.85 -0.93 14.78
N THR A 137 -21.28 0.15 15.33
CA THR A 137 -21.11 1.43 14.62
C THR A 137 -20.17 1.29 13.43
N LYS A 138 -19.01 0.62 13.59
CA LYS A 138 -18.08 0.41 12.48
C LYS A 138 -18.63 -0.56 11.45
N LEU A 139 -19.32 -1.62 11.86
CA LEU A 139 -20.03 -2.53 10.94
C LEU A 139 -21.15 -1.79 10.18
N HIS A 140 -21.84 -0.85 10.83
CA HIS A 140 -22.83 -0.02 10.15
C HIS A 140 -22.18 0.88 9.09
N ALA A 141 -21.05 1.51 9.40
CA ALA A 141 -20.31 2.37 8.47
C ALA A 141 -19.87 1.64 7.19
N VAL A 142 -19.59 0.34 7.27
CA VAL A 142 -19.26 -0.50 6.10
C VAL A 142 -20.48 -1.25 5.53
N GLY A 143 -21.70 -0.99 6.04
CA GLY A 143 -22.94 -1.58 5.56
C GLY A 143 -23.15 -3.05 5.94
N LEU A 144 -22.52 -3.53 7.02
CA LEU A 144 -22.53 -4.95 7.43
C LEU A 144 -23.00 -5.19 8.87
N ARG A 145 -23.75 -4.23 9.48
CA ARG A 145 -24.26 -4.42 10.84
C ARG A 145 -25.12 -5.69 11.00
N GLY A 146 -25.91 -6.04 9.97
CA GLY A 146 -26.76 -7.25 10.00
C GLY A 146 -25.99 -8.56 9.80
N ALA A 147 -24.68 -8.51 9.49
CA ALA A 147 -23.83 -9.68 9.32
C ALA A 147 -22.94 -9.96 10.55
N ALA A 148 -23.22 -9.32 11.69
CA ALA A 148 -22.37 -9.38 12.88
C ALA A 148 -22.14 -10.81 13.41
N GLU A 149 -23.14 -11.69 13.30
CA GLU A 149 -23.10 -13.07 13.80
C GLU A 149 -22.65 -14.11 12.74
N LEU A 150 -22.36 -13.65 11.51
CA LEU A 150 -21.89 -14.55 10.44
C LEU A 150 -20.42 -14.93 10.67
N MET A 151 -20.10 -16.15 10.28
CA MET A 151 -18.70 -16.61 10.23
C MET A 151 -18.02 -16.11 8.94
N PRO A 152 -16.69 -15.93 8.93
CA PRO A 152 -15.96 -15.52 7.73
C PRO A 152 -16.22 -16.39 6.50
N ALA A 153 -16.46 -17.69 6.68
CA ALA A 153 -16.76 -18.62 5.61
C ALA A 153 -18.12 -18.37 4.92
N GLU A 154 -19.03 -17.65 5.57
CA GLU A 154 -20.35 -17.27 5.05
C GLU A 154 -20.35 -15.95 4.28
N LEU A 155 -19.20 -15.26 4.24
CA LEU A 155 -19.07 -13.96 3.61
C LEU A 155 -18.66 -14.07 2.14
N SER A 156 -19.22 -13.21 1.29
CA SER A 156 -18.60 -12.96 -0.02
C SER A 156 -17.26 -12.27 0.13
N GLY A 157 -16.40 -12.32 -0.90
CA GLY A 157 -15.10 -11.64 -0.87
C GLY A 157 -15.20 -10.13 -0.59
N GLY A 158 -16.20 -9.47 -1.18
CA GLY A 158 -16.47 -8.05 -0.92
C GLY A 158 -16.98 -7.80 0.50
N MET A 159 -17.78 -8.70 1.09
CA MET A 159 -18.18 -8.60 2.50
C MET A 159 -16.98 -8.80 3.42
N ALA A 160 -16.17 -9.82 3.21
CA ALA A 160 -14.98 -10.09 4.01
C ALA A 160 -14.01 -8.89 4.00
N ARG A 161 -13.84 -8.24 2.83
CA ARG A 161 -13.02 -7.03 2.70
C ARG A 161 -13.58 -5.87 3.53
N ARG A 162 -14.90 -5.67 3.54
CA ARG A 162 -15.56 -4.63 4.34
C ARG A 162 -15.51 -4.91 5.84
N VAL A 163 -15.62 -6.16 6.27
CA VAL A 163 -15.40 -6.55 7.68
C VAL A 163 -13.96 -6.26 8.11
N ALA A 164 -12.98 -6.61 7.27
CA ALA A 164 -11.57 -6.31 7.54
C ALA A 164 -11.32 -4.78 7.60
N LEU A 165 -12.01 -3.98 6.79
CA LEU A 165 -11.98 -2.52 6.89
C LEU A 165 -12.58 -2.04 8.23
N ALA A 166 -13.74 -2.56 8.64
CA ALA A 166 -14.34 -2.23 9.93
C ALA A 166 -13.38 -2.53 11.09
N ARG A 167 -12.70 -3.67 11.05
CA ARG A 167 -11.65 -4.04 12.02
C ARG A 167 -10.47 -3.08 11.99
N ALA A 168 -10.02 -2.66 10.81
CA ALA A 168 -8.89 -1.74 10.66
C ALA A 168 -9.18 -0.34 11.23
N ILE A 169 -10.46 0.09 11.22
CA ILE A 169 -10.87 1.42 11.70
C ILE A 169 -11.48 1.41 13.11
N VAL A 170 -11.58 0.27 13.78
CA VAL A 170 -12.30 0.18 15.06
C VAL A 170 -11.60 0.93 16.20
N MET A 171 -10.28 1.08 16.09
CA MET A 171 -9.44 1.83 17.04
C MET A 171 -9.31 3.33 16.71
N ASP A 172 -10.09 3.86 15.75
CA ASP A 172 -9.99 5.23 15.26
C ASP A 172 -8.54 5.64 14.89
N PRO A 173 -7.89 4.93 13.94
CA PRO A 173 -6.50 5.20 13.59
C PRO A 173 -6.34 6.57 12.94
N GLU A 174 -5.13 7.15 13.04
CA GLU A 174 -4.77 8.40 12.35
C GLU A 174 -4.23 8.15 10.93
N LEU A 175 -3.68 6.96 10.70
CA LEU A 175 -3.18 6.49 9.40
C LEU A 175 -3.81 5.15 9.06
N LEU A 176 -4.43 5.08 7.88
CA LEU A 176 -5.01 3.84 7.36
C LEU A 176 -4.24 3.38 6.13
N ILE A 177 -3.76 2.15 6.18
CA ILE A 177 -2.95 1.53 5.15
C ILE A 177 -3.77 0.44 4.46
N TYR A 178 -3.85 0.51 3.13
CA TYR A 178 -4.53 -0.47 2.29
C TYR A 178 -3.51 -1.16 1.40
N ASP A 179 -3.33 -2.47 1.58
CA ASP A 179 -2.46 -3.29 0.74
C ASP A 179 -3.31 -4.06 -0.26
N GLU A 180 -3.27 -3.64 -1.53
CA GLU A 180 -4.00 -4.21 -2.67
C GLU A 180 -5.52 -4.40 -2.37
N PRO A 181 -6.26 -3.35 -2.00
CA PRO A 181 -7.63 -3.47 -1.51
C PRO A 181 -8.65 -3.89 -2.59
N PHE A 182 -8.29 -3.83 -3.87
CA PHE A 182 -9.20 -4.05 -5.00
C PHE A 182 -9.12 -5.45 -5.59
N VAL A 183 -8.04 -6.18 -5.32
CA VAL A 183 -7.77 -7.49 -5.92
C VAL A 183 -8.88 -8.50 -5.64
N GLY A 184 -9.37 -9.13 -6.71
CA GLY A 184 -10.36 -10.20 -6.63
C GLY A 184 -11.79 -9.74 -6.32
N LEU A 185 -12.07 -8.44 -6.40
CA LEU A 185 -13.41 -7.91 -6.23
C LEU A 185 -14.15 -7.83 -7.58
N ASP A 186 -15.45 -8.08 -7.54
CA ASP A 186 -16.35 -7.74 -8.65
C ASP A 186 -16.51 -6.21 -8.77
N PRO A 187 -16.97 -5.68 -9.91
CA PRO A 187 -17.06 -4.23 -10.14
C PRO A 187 -17.93 -3.48 -9.12
N ILE A 188 -18.98 -4.11 -8.59
CA ILE A 188 -19.87 -3.49 -7.60
C ILE A 188 -19.13 -3.38 -6.26
N SER A 189 -18.54 -4.48 -5.80
CA SER A 189 -17.76 -4.53 -4.56
C SER A 189 -16.57 -3.57 -4.60
N LEU A 190 -15.89 -3.47 -5.75
CA LEU A 190 -14.81 -2.51 -6.00
C LEU A 190 -15.29 -1.07 -5.83
N GLY A 191 -16.40 -0.70 -6.48
CA GLY A 191 -17.00 0.62 -6.35
C GLY A 191 -17.37 0.98 -4.90
N VAL A 192 -17.87 -0.01 -4.14
CA VAL A 192 -18.16 0.17 -2.70
C VAL A 192 -16.87 0.44 -1.90
N ILE A 193 -15.80 -0.31 -2.13
CA ILE A 193 -14.53 -0.09 -1.42
C ILE A 193 -13.92 1.28 -1.77
N LEU A 194 -13.93 1.69 -3.04
CA LEU A 194 -13.49 3.03 -3.46
C LEU A 194 -14.27 4.14 -2.75
N LYS A 195 -15.59 4.00 -2.69
CA LYS A 195 -16.46 4.92 -1.97
C LYS A 195 -16.10 4.99 -0.49
N LEU A 196 -15.95 3.84 0.17
CA LEU A 196 -15.60 3.78 1.60
C LEU A 196 -14.23 4.42 1.88
N ILE A 197 -13.21 4.17 1.05
CA ILE A 197 -11.89 4.81 1.21
C ILE A 197 -12.03 6.34 1.15
N ARG A 198 -12.81 6.86 0.21
CA ARG A 198 -13.05 8.30 0.06
C ARG A 198 -13.82 8.85 1.27
N GLU A 199 -14.90 8.21 1.68
CA GLU A 199 -15.72 8.63 2.83
C GLU A 199 -14.93 8.63 4.14
N MET A 200 -14.03 7.63 4.36
CA MET A 200 -13.14 7.61 5.53
C MET A 200 -12.15 8.79 5.50
N ASN A 201 -11.63 9.14 4.34
CA ASN A 201 -10.72 10.27 4.21
C ASN A 201 -11.44 11.61 4.38
N GLU A 202 -12.53 11.84 3.63
CA GLU A 202 -13.24 13.12 3.62
C GLU A 202 -14.03 13.34 4.91
N GLY A 203 -14.73 12.30 5.40
CA GLY A 203 -15.63 12.39 6.56
C GLY A 203 -14.92 12.35 7.91
N LEU A 204 -13.82 11.61 8.02
CA LEU A 204 -13.07 11.43 9.26
C LEU A 204 -11.70 12.12 9.24
N GLY A 205 -11.31 12.75 8.13
CA GLY A 205 -9.99 13.40 7.98
C GLY A 205 -8.82 12.40 8.04
N LEU A 206 -9.06 11.12 7.76
CA LEU A 206 -8.04 10.08 7.86
C LEU A 206 -6.94 10.27 6.81
N THR A 207 -5.70 10.09 7.24
CA THR A 207 -4.58 9.95 6.31
C THR A 207 -4.56 8.53 5.77
N SER A 208 -4.42 8.36 4.45
CA SER A 208 -4.48 7.04 3.81
C SER A 208 -3.29 6.78 2.90
N ILE A 209 -2.73 5.55 2.99
CA ILE A 209 -1.82 4.99 1.99
C ILE A 209 -2.56 3.86 1.29
N VAL A 210 -2.67 3.92 -0.02
CA VAL A 210 -3.28 2.86 -0.82
C VAL A 210 -2.23 2.31 -1.78
N VAL A 211 -1.87 1.06 -1.58
CA VAL A 211 -0.99 0.32 -2.48
C VAL A 211 -1.84 -0.47 -3.44
N SER A 212 -1.68 -0.28 -4.73
CA SER A 212 -2.31 -1.10 -5.76
C SER A 212 -1.58 -1.01 -7.10
N HIS A 213 -1.83 -2.00 -7.96
CA HIS A 213 -1.48 -1.96 -9.38
C HIS A 213 -2.65 -1.47 -10.25
N ASP A 214 -3.83 -1.28 -9.68
CA ASP A 214 -5.04 -0.78 -10.37
C ASP A 214 -5.00 0.74 -10.47
N VAL A 215 -4.43 1.23 -11.56
CA VAL A 215 -4.16 2.66 -11.78
C VAL A 215 -5.43 3.47 -11.92
N HIS A 216 -6.41 2.92 -12.68
CA HIS A 216 -7.65 3.63 -12.99
C HIS A 216 -8.47 3.90 -11.72
N GLU A 217 -8.57 2.91 -10.86
CA GLU A 217 -9.27 2.98 -9.59
C GLU A 217 -8.60 4.00 -8.66
N LEU A 218 -7.27 3.90 -8.51
CA LEU A 218 -6.50 4.83 -7.68
C LEU A 218 -6.60 6.26 -8.17
N ALA A 219 -6.61 6.49 -9.49
CA ALA A 219 -6.72 7.83 -10.07
C ALA A 219 -8.02 8.54 -9.70
N THR A 220 -9.07 7.79 -9.32
CA THR A 220 -10.37 8.36 -8.93
C THR A 220 -10.40 8.87 -7.49
N ILE A 221 -9.51 8.38 -6.61
CA ILE A 221 -9.55 8.69 -5.18
C ILE A 221 -8.27 9.33 -4.65
N ALA A 222 -7.12 9.13 -5.31
CA ALA A 222 -5.83 9.60 -4.82
C ALA A 222 -5.65 11.11 -4.98
N HIS A 223 -5.03 11.73 -3.98
CA HIS A 223 -4.59 13.11 -4.01
C HIS A 223 -3.13 13.23 -4.48
N ASP A 224 -2.28 12.33 -3.99
CA ASP A 224 -0.86 12.23 -4.36
C ASP A 224 -0.59 10.79 -4.81
N SER A 225 0.28 10.63 -5.81
CA SER A 225 0.60 9.32 -6.38
C SER A 225 2.10 9.18 -6.60
N TYR A 226 2.62 7.99 -6.32
CA TYR A 226 4.00 7.60 -6.56
C TYR A 226 4.01 6.32 -7.38
N LEU A 227 4.75 6.31 -8.49
CA LEU A 227 4.99 5.13 -9.29
C LEU A 227 6.38 4.58 -8.97
N ILE A 228 6.42 3.34 -8.45
CA ILE A 228 7.66 2.63 -8.11
C ILE A 228 7.99 1.61 -9.20
N SER A 229 9.20 1.69 -9.72
CA SER A 229 9.76 0.72 -10.66
C SER A 229 11.27 0.64 -10.46
N GLY A 230 11.87 -0.55 -10.64
CA GLY A 230 13.31 -0.75 -10.47
C GLY A 230 13.89 -0.33 -9.11
N GLY A 231 13.06 -0.39 -8.05
CA GLY A 231 13.47 -0.03 -6.69
C GLY A 231 13.53 1.47 -6.40
N GLN A 232 12.98 2.30 -7.27
CA GLN A 232 12.97 3.77 -7.15
C GLN A 232 11.60 4.35 -7.49
N VAL A 233 11.35 5.59 -7.08
CA VAL A 233 10.21 6.38 -7.56
C VAL A 233 10.55 6.92 -8.95
N VAL A 234 9.89 6.40 -9.98
CA VAL A 234 10.09 6.83 -11.37
C VAL A 234 9.21 8.02 -11.76
N ALA A 235 8.11 8.22 -11.05
CA ALA A 235 7.25 9.39 -11.19
C ALA A 235 6.45 9.65 -9.91
N SER A 236 6.15 10.92 -9.65
CA SER A 236 5.29 11.32 -8.56
C SER A 236 4.48 12.56 -8.93
N GLY A 237 3.27 12.67 -8.41
CA GLY A 237 2.38 13.78 -8.70
C GLY A 237 0.95 13.48 -8.33
N THR A 238 0.04 14.35 -8.73
CA THR A 238 -1.38 14.01 -8.79
C THR A 238 -1.63 12.96 -9.88
N PRO A 239 -2.71 12.19 -9.82
CA PRO A 239 -3.05 11.25 -10.91
C PRO A 239 -3.08 11.89 -12.29
N LYS A 240 -3.55 13.15 -12.38
CA LYS A 240 -3.60 13.92 -13.65
C LYS A 240 -2.21 14.24 -14.17
N GLU A 241 -1.28 14.64 -13.29
CA GLU A 241 0.12 14.92 -13.67
C GLU A 241 0.82 13.65 -14.15
N LEU A 242 0.56 12.50 -13.50
CA LEU A 242 1.11 11.22 -13.94
C LEU A 242 0.55 10.84 -15.33
N ALA A 243 -0.76 10.95 -15.54
CA ALA A 243 -1.38 10.64 -16.82
C ALA A 243 -0.87 11.54 -17.97
N ALA A 244 -0.50 12.79 -17.66
CA ALA A 244 0.09 13.74 -18.62
C ALA A 244 1.62 13.61 -18.75
N SER A 245 2.25 12.66 -18.03
CA SER A 245 3.69 12.47 -18.07
C SER A 245 4.17 12.02 -19.45
N GLY A 246 5.24 12.64 -19.95
CA GLY A 246 5.93 12.21 -21.17
C GLY A 246 6.85 11.01 -21.00
N SER A 247 6.94 10.43 -19.80
CA SER A 247 7.79 9.27 -19.52
C SER A 247 7.20 7.99 -20.10
N ASP A 248 7.97 7.26 -20.91
CA ASP A 248 7.53 6.00 -21.51
C ASP A 248 7.20 4.92 -20.45
N VAL A 249 7.94 4.88 -19.32
CA VAL A 249 7.65 3.98 -18.20
C VAL A 249 6.29 4.27 -17.58
N VAL A 250 6.00 5.55 -17.34
CA VAL A 250 4.70 5.98 -16.80
C VAL A 250 3.59 5.65 -17.77
N LYS A 251 3.78 6.00 -19.06
CA LYS A 251 2.81 5.72 -20.12
C LYS A 251 2.52 4.22 -20.23
N GLN A 252 3.55 3.39 -20.30
CA GLN A 252 3.39 1.94 -20.35
C GLN A 252 2.57 1.42 -19.17
N PHE A 253 2.89 1.87 -17.95
CA PHE A 253 2.16 1.43 -16.75
C PHE A 253 0.72 1.94 -16.71
N MET A 254 0.49 3.20 -17.09
CA MET A 254 -0.84 3.82 -17.10
C MET A 254 -1.77 3.24 -18.15
N THR A 255 -1.23 2.80 -19.31
CA THR A 255 -2.02 2.23 -20.41
C THR A 255 -2.06 0.70 -20.41
N GLY A 256 -1.20 0.03 -19.62
CA GLY A 256 -1.05 -1.43 -19.64
C GLY A 256 -0.44 -1.96 -20.95
N SER A 257 0.36 -1.12 -21.66
CA SER A 257 0.99 -1.54 -22.91
C SER A 257 2.03 -2.64 -22.66
N ASP A 258 2.03 -3.66 -23.52
CA ASP A 258 3.02 -4.73 -23.56
C ASP A 258 4.37 -4.24 -24.09
N ASP A 259 4.37 -3.21 -24.96
CA ASP A 259 5.56 -2.53 -25.44
C ASP A 259 5.97 -1.36 -24.53
N GLY A 260 7.25 -1.34 -24.12
CA GLY A 260 7.80 -0.24 -23.33
C GLY A 260 9.07 -0.59 -22.55
N PRO A 261 9.57 0.34 -21.74
CA PRO A 261 10.82 0.17 -20.98
C PRO A 261 10.79 -0.95 -19.93
N VAL A 262 9.61 -1.34 -19.43
CA VAL A 262 9.47 -2.49 -18.52
C VAL A 262 9.41 -3.74 -19.40
N PRO A 263 10.44 -4.60 -19.38
CA PRO A 263 10.54 -5.71 -20.31
C PRO A 263 9.48 -6.78 -20.01
N PHE A 264 8.85 -7.29 -21.07
CA PHE A 264 7.97 -8.46 -21.00
C PHE A 264 8.75 -9.74 -20.67
N HIS A 265 9.95 -9.88 -21.24
CA HIS A 265 10.80 -11.05 -21.05
C HIS A 265 11.67 -10.94 -19.79
N TYR A 266 11.71 -12.01 -19.01
CA TYR A 266 12.72 -12.15 -17.97
C TYR A 266 14.13 -12.22 -18.65
N PRO A 267 15.16 -11.54 -18.14
CA PRO A 267 16.49 -11.55 -18.74
C PRO A 267 17.00 -12.98 -18.96
N ALA A 268 17.30 -13.28 -20.21
CA ALA A 268 17.85 -14.57 -20.64
C ALA A 268 18.91 -14.33 -21.72
N PRO A 269 19.84 -15.27 -21.92
CA PRO A 269 20.71 -15.28 -23.09
C PRO A 269 19.90 -15.23 -24.38
N ASP A 270 20.54 -14.77 -25.47
CA ASP A 270 19.87 -14.74 -26.77
C ASP A 270 19.28 -16.11 -27.12
N TYR A 271 17.97 -16.14 -27.41
CA TYR A 271 17.21 -17.37 -27.64
C TYR A 271 17.77 -18.18 -28.78
N ARG A 272 18.24 -17.52 -29.84
CA ARG A 272 18.82 -18.17 -31.02
C ARG A 272 20.17 -18.79 -30.72
N ALA A 273 21.02 -18.10 -29.94
CA ALA A 273 22.30 -18.60 -29.47
C ALA A 273 22.13 -19.82 -28.53
N GLN A 274 21.11 -19.77 -27.67
CA GLN A 274 20.81 -20.86 -26.73
C GLN A 274 20.24 -22.10 -27.43
N LEU A 275 19.41 -21.96 -28.49
CA LEU A 275 18.82 -23.07 -29.24
C LEU A 275 19.78 -23.71 -30.23
N ILE A 276 20.56 -22.91 -30.97
CA ILE A 276 21.37 -23.40 -32.08
C ILE A 276 22.75 -23.87 -31.61
N GLY A 277 23.10 -23.50 -30.34
CA GLY A 277 24.46 -23.67 -29.83
C GLY A 277 25.44 -22.75 -30.57
N ASP A 278 26.50 -22.32 -29.90
CA ASP A 278 27.56 -21.54 -30.55
C ASP A 278 28.33 -22.49 -31.50
N SER A 279 27.83 -22.60 -32.74
CA SER A 279 28.44 -23.44 -33.80
C SER A 279 29.90 -23.04 -34.16
N ARG A 280 30.51 -22.12 -33.38
CA ARG A 280 31.88 -21.65 -33.53
C ARG A 280 32.87 -22.30 -32.60
N LYS A 281 32.47 -23.19 -31.66
CA LYS A 281 33.39 -23.93 -30.78
C LYS A 281 33.76 -25.34 -31.28
N GLY A 282 33.52 -25.66 -32.51
CA GLY A 282 33.77 -27.00 -33.10
C GLY A 282 34.70 -27.03 -34.31
N LYS A 283 35.69 -26.09 -34.42
CA LYS A 283 36.79 -26.22 -35.41
C LYS A 283 38.06 -25.61 -34.83
N ALA A 284 38.66 -26.33 -33.90
CA ALA A 284 40.07 -26.19 -33.55
C ALA A 284 40.55 -27.54 -33.01
N GLU A 285 40.82 -28.47 -33.93
CA GLU A 285 41.83 -29.53 -33.88
C GLU A 285 42.32 -29.77 -35.32
#